data_73b09e3696eddb97c789c0e7f5433f09
#
_entry.id   73b09e3696eddb97c789c0e7f5433f09
#
_cell.length_a   1.000
_cell.length_b   1.000
_cell.length_c   1.000
_cell.angle_alpha   90.00
_cell.angle_beta   90.00
_cell.angle_gamma   90.00
#
_symmetry.space_group_name_H-M   'P 1'
#
loop_
_entity.id
_entity.type
_entity.pdbx_description
1 polymer ?
#
loop_
_entity_poly.entity_id
_entity_poly.type
_entity_poly.pdbx_seq_one_letter_code
_entity_poly.pdbx_strand_id
1 'polypeptide(L)'
;MAKLAAWQPSSWPVHSEWKPVLDAFWRSTEGERLSQFVSARLSGGAVVYPAHPLWALQLTPLSAVRVVILGQDPYHGPDQAQGLSFSVADGVKFPPSLRNIFKELQRDLNQPVPMSGSLEAWAKRGVLLLNTSFTVEDGLPASHAKRGWESLSDAILREVALKAPVCVYMLWGGHAQAKVGLIEAATSQTAPDFLGLRETSALAAGSGGLTGGPMAGVEIQEAQVSEPRHALILKANHPSPLSALRPPVPFIGCGHFSKARDWLAKCGLDFDWSL
;
A
#
# COMPACT_ATOMS: atom_id res chain seq x y z
N MET A 1 -26.26 4.10 -4.14
CA MET A 1 -25.33 5.24 -4.25
C MET A 1 -24.14 4.97 -3.35
N ALA A 2 -22.96 4.94 -3.92
CA ALA A 2 -21.72 4.52 -3.23
C ALA A 2 -21.05 5.65 -2.42
N LYS A 3 -21.85 6.46 -1.66
CA LYS A 3 -21.35 7.55 -0.81
C LYS A 3 -21.12 7.12 0.63
N LEU A 4 -20.21 7.76 1.31
CA LEU A 4 -19.95 7.58 2.74
C LEU A 4 -21.19 8.04 3.54
N ALA A 5 -21.83 7.10 4.25
CA ALA A 5 -23.06 7.37 4.97
C ALA A 5 -22.83 8.12 6.29
N ALA A 6 -21.76 7.74 7.02
CA ALA A 6 -21.36 8.34 8.27
C ALA A 6 -19.85 8.15 8.50
N TRP A 7 -19.26 9.02 9.33
CA TRP A 7 -17.87 8.86 9.73
C TRP A 7 -17.78 7.91 10.92
N GLN A 8 -17.52 6.64 10.64
CA GLN A 8 -17.40 5.58 11.64
C GLN A 8 -16.22 4.66 11.30
N PRO A 9 -14.96 5.13 11.39
CA PRO A 9 -13.79 4.36 10.95
C PRO A 9 -13.65 2.98 11.61
N SER A 10 -14.08 2.84 12.88
CA SER A 10 -14.05 1.57 13.60
C SER A 10 -15.01 0.50 13.06
N SER A 11 -16.03 0.90 12.28
CA SER A 11 -17.01 -0.01 11.67
C SER A 11 -16.64 -0.40 10.23
N TRP A 12 -15.63 0.22 9.63
CA TRP A 12 -15.24 -0.11 8.27
C TRP A 12 -14.60 -1.48 8.18
N PRO A 13 -15.00 -2.30 7.20
CA PRO A 13 -14.39 -3.61 7.02
C PRO A 13 -12.93 -3.48 6.61
N VAL A 14 -12.05 -4.17 7.37
CA VAL A 14 -10.61 -4.24 7.09
C VAL A 14 -10.09 -5.61 7.54
N HIS A 15 -9.10 -6.16 6.82
CA HIS A 15 -8.45 -7.37 7.27
C HIS A 15 -7.71 -7.14 8.60
N SER A 16 -7.74 -8.13 9.50
CA SER A 16 -7.22 -8.00 10.88
C SER A 16 -5.74 -7.59 10.94
N GLU A 17 -4.94 -7.98 9.98
CA GLU A 17 -3.51 -7.63 9.91
C GLU A 17 -3.24 -6.13 9.79
N TRP A 18 -4.21 -5.35 9.31
CA TRP A 18 -4.09 -3.89 9.22
C TRP A 18 -4.51 -3.15 10.50
N LYS A 19 -5.18 -3.83 11.44
CA LYS A 19 -5.66 -3.18 12.66
C LYS A 19 -4.58 -2.46 13.45
N PRO A 20 -3.36 -3.01 13.65
CA PRO A 20 -2.34 -2.32 14.44
C PRO A 20 -1.98 -0.93 13.88
N VAL A 21 -1.78 -0.82 12.55
CA VAL A 21 -1.44 0.47 11.91
C VAL A 21 -2.62 1.43 11.92
N LEU A 22 -3.84 0.93 11.71
CA LEU A 22 -5.06 1.73 11.75
C LEU A 22 -5.33 2.25 13.17
N ASP A 23 -5.25 1.40 14.17
CA ASP A 23 -5.46 1.79 15.58
C ASP A 23 -4.43 2.82 16.06
N ALA A 24 -3.18 2.69 15.63
CA ALA A 24 -2.15 3.68 15.92
C ALA A 24 -2.48 5.02 15.27
N PHE A 25 -2.90 5.01 14.01
CA PHE A 25 -3.28 6.22 13.28
C PHE A 25 -4.50 6.92 13.91
N TRP A 26 -5.58 6.18 14.19
CA TRP A 26 -6.79 6.78 14.75
C TRP A 26 -6.59 7.39 16.14
N ARG A 27 -5.58 6.94 16.90
CA ARG A 27 -5.17 7.54 18.18
C ARG A 27 -4.19 8.71 18.03
N SER A 28 -3.72 9.00 16.82
CA SER A 28 -2.80 10.11 16.58
C SER A 28 -3.53 11.44 16.41
N THR A 29 -2.81 12.54 16.61
CA THR A 29 -3.33 13.91 16.37
C THR A 29 -3.80 14.09 14.91
N GLU A 30 -3.11 13.47 13.95
CA GLU A 30 -3.49 13.50 12.53
C GLU A 30 -4.81 12.76 12.29
N GLY A 31 -5.00 11.59 12.90
CA GLY A 31 -6.23 10.81 12.81
C GLY A 31 -7.43 11.55 13.46
N GLU A 32 -7.22 12.20 14.60
CA GLU A 32 -8.23 13.03 15.24
C GLU A 32 -8.63 14.23 14.39
N ARG A 33 -7.66 14.98 13.85
CA ARG A 33 -7.91 16.13 12.95
C ARG A 33 -8.65 15.73 11.70
N LEU A 34 -8.25 14.62 11.08
CA LEU A 34 -8.95 14.07 9.92
C LEU A 34 -10.39 13.72 10.26
N SER A 35 -10.61 13.05 11.39
CA SER A 35 -11.95 12.65 11.85
C SER A 35 -12.84 13.85 12.08
N GLN A 36 -12.34 14.90 12.73
CA GLN A 36 -13.07 16.15 12.92
C GLN A 36 -13.40 16.82 11.58
N PHE A 37 -12.42 16.90 10.68
CA PHE A 37 -12.60 17.49 9.36
C PHE A 37 -13.70 16.79 8.57
N VAL A 38 -13.60 15.46 8.34
CA VAL A 38 -14.58 14.75 7.52
C VAL A 38 -15.96 14.70 8.17
N SER A 39 -16.03 14.55 9.50
CA SER A 39 -17.30 14.62 10.23
C SER A 39 -18.01 15.98 10.05
N ALA A 40 -17.25 17.07 10.13
CA ALA A 40 -17.79 18.42 9.91
C ALA A 40 -18.30 18.60 8.47
N ARG A 41 -17.57 18.08 7.46
CA ARG A 41 -18.02 18.13 6.06
C ARG A 41 -19.31 17.35 5.85
N LEU A 42 -19.41 16.13 6.38
CA LEU A 42 -20.63 15.31 6.31
C LEU A 42 -21.80 15.99 7.02
N SER A 43 -21.61 16.54 8.22
CA SER A 43 -22.63 17.28 8.96
C SER A 43 -23.07 18.55 8.24
N GLY A 44 -22.17 19.18 7.48
CA GLY A 44 -22.46 20.32 6.61
C GLY A 44 -23.15 19.95 5.28
N GLY A 45 -23.50 18.68 5.06
CA GLY A 45 -24.22 18.20 3.88
C GLY A 45 -23.32 17.83 2.69
N ALA A 46 -21.99 17.79 2.84
CA ALA A 46 -21.10 17.35 1.78
C ALA A 46 -21.36 15.88 1.40
N VAL A 47 -21.39 15.60 0.10
CA VAL A 47 -21.40 14.22 -0.41
C VAL A 47 -19.97 13.75 -0.55
N VAL A 48 -19.61 12.70 0.17
CA VAL A 48 -18.23 12.17 0.24
C VAL A 48 -18.18 10.76 -0.33
N TYR A 49 -17.17 10.48 -1.13
CA TYR A 49 -16.87 9.16 -1.71
C TYR A 49 -15.52 8.61 -1.21
N PRO A 50 -15.35 7.27 -1.26
CA PRO A 50 -16.33 6.20 -1.48
C PRO A 50 -17.10 5.83 -0.21
N ALA A 51 -18.07 4.92 -0.32
CA ALA A 51 -18.80 4.37 0.83
C ALA A 51 -17.87 3.59 1.78
N HIS A 52 -16.85 2.93 1.25
CA HIS A 52 -15.87 2.12 1.98
C HIS A 52 -14.44 2.62 1.72
N PRO A 53 -13.96 3.63 2.45
CA PRO A 53 -12.65 4.25 2.17
C PRO A 53 -11.47 3.30 2.27
N LEU A 54 -11.54 2.26 3.13
CA LEU A 54 -10.47 1.30 3.39
C LEU A 54 -10.69 -0.06 2.70
N TRP A 55 -11.50 -0.10 1.62
CA TRP A 55 -11.84 -1.36 0.95
C TRP A 55 -10.62 -2.11 0.40
N ALA A 56 -9.58 -1.40 -0.03
CA ALA A 56 -8.31 -2.01 -0.42
C ALA A 56 -7.69 -2.86 0.70
N LEU A 57 -7.79 -2.39 1.95
CA LEU A 57 -7.27 -3.11 3.12
C LEU A 57 -8.14 -4.29 3.55
N GLN A 58 -9.40 -4.32 3.13
CA GLN A 58 -10.26 -5.49 3.32
C GLN A 58 -9.93 -6.60 2.33
N LEU A 59 -9.69 -6.25 1.07
CA LEU A 59 -9.47 -7.23 0.00
C LEU A 59 -8.05 -7.78 -0.05
N THR A 60 -7.07 -6.98 0.39
CA THR A 60 -5.65 -7.34 0.32
C THR A 60 -5.06 -7.40 1.73
N PRO A 61 -4.96 -8.58 2.35
CA PRO A 61 -4.24 -8.77 3.62
C PRO A 61 -2.77 -8.33 3.48
N LEU A 62 -2.15 -7.84 4.55
CA LEU A 62 -0.75 -7.39 4.52
C LEU A 62 0.20 -8.51 4.07
N SER A 63 0.01 -9.72 4.57
CA SER A 63 0.79 -10.92 4.22
C SER A 63 0.63 -11.35 2.76
N ALA A 64 -0.49 -10.97 2.13
CA ALA A 64 -0.76 -11.28 0.73
C ALA A 64 -0.23 -10.22 -0.25
N VAL A 65 0.25 -9.05 0.22
CA VAL A 65 0.72 -7.98 -0.67
C VAL A 65 1.92 -8.45 -1.49
N ARG A 66 1.81 -8.32 -2.82
CA ARG A 66 2.87 -8.62 -3.80
C ARG A 66 3.16 -7.43 -4.70
N VAL A 67 2.15 -6.60 -4.93
CA VAL A 67 2.26 -5.38 -5.74
C VAL A 67 1.53 -4.24 -5.02
N VAL A 68 2.09 -3.05 -5.04
CA VAL A 68 1.43 -1.81 -4.64
C VAL A 68 1.25 -0.93 -5.86
N ILE A 69 0.03 -0.50 -6.13
CA ILE A 69 -0.28 0.55 -7.10
C ILE A 69 -0.83 1.75 -6.34
N LEU A 70 -0.11 2.88 -6.41
CA LEU A 70 -0.46 4.07 -5.64
C LEU A 70 -1.16 5.10 -6.50
N GLY A 71 -2.43 5.39 -6.18
CA GLY A 71 -3.21 6.51 -6.71
C GLY A 71 -3.11 7.75 -5.83
N GLN A 72 -3.71 8.85 -6.27
CA GLN A 72 -3.75 10.11 -5.53
C GLN A 72 -4.98 10.18 -4.62
N ASP A 73 -6.15 10.27 -5.20
CA ASP A 73 -7.45 10.38 -4.53
C ASP A 73 -8.51 9.56 -5.28
N PRO A 74 -9.65 9.24 -4.65
CA PRO A 74 -10.74 8.53 -5.32
C PRO A 74 -11.33 9.34 -6.49
N TYR A 75 -11.97 8.67 -7.43
CA TYR A 75 -12.81 9.35 -8.41
C TYR A 75 -13.92 10.13 -7.69
N HIS A 76 -14.15 11.37 -8.12
CA HIS A 76 -15.06 12.30 -7.48
C HIS A 76 -16.45 12.37 -8.12
N GLY A 77 -16.72 11.57 -9.14
CA GLY A 77 -18.05 11.46 -9.75
C GLY A 77 -18.93 10.44 -9.04
N PRO A 78 -20.26 10.57 -9.16
CA PRO A 78 -21.21 9.65 -8.56
C PRO A 78 -20.95 8.20 -8.99
N ASP A 79 -21.04 7.28 -8.03
CA ASP A 79 -20.94 5.81 -8.21
C ASP A 79 -19.61 5.32 -8.84
N GLN A 80 -18.58 6.16 -8.95
CA GLN A 80 -17.28 5.77 -9.53
C GLN A 80 -16.38 5.09 -8.52
N ALA A 81 -16.08 5.76 -7.40
CA ALA A 81 -15.11 5.30 -6.44
C ALA A 81 -15.65 4.15 -5.59
N GLN A 82 -14.84 3.09 -5.43
CA GLN A 82 -15.19 1.90 -4.64
C GLN A 82 -14.15 1.56 -3.56
N GLY A 83 -13.24 2.48 -3.24
CA GLY A 83 -12.22 2.27 -2.21
C GLY A 83 -10.97 1.54 -2.69
N LEU A 84 -10.81 1.39 -4.01
CA LEU A 84 -9.62 0.88 -4.68
C LEU A 84 -9.11 1.95 -5.65
N SER A 85 -7.81 2.22 -5.67
CA SER A 85 -7.24 3.17 -6.62
C SER A 85 -7.49 2.73 -8.06
N PHE A 86 -7.85 3.68 -8.94
CA PHE A 86 -8.15 3.49 -10.37
C PHE A 86 -9.35 2.61 -10.70
N SER A 87 -9.96 1.92 -9.75
CA SER A 87 -11.06 0.99 -9.94
C SER A 87 -12.41 1.69 -9.93
N VAL A 88 -13.34 1.19 -10.75
CA VAL A 88 -14.76 1.56 -10.71
C VAL A 88 -15.64 0.31 -10.66
N ALA A 89 -16.86 0.45 -10.17
CA ALA A 89 -17.81 -0.67 -10.12
C ALA A 89 -18.21 -1.16 -11.52
N ASP A 90 -18.75 -2.38 -11.58
CA ASP A 90 -19.26 -2.96 -12.82
C ASP A 90 -20.34 -2.06 -13.43
N GLY A 91 -20.32 -1.95 -14.76
CA GLY A 91 -21.27 -1.12 -15.50
C GLY A 91 -20.94 0.37 -15.52
N VAL A 92 -19.97 0.84 -14.75
CA VAL A 92 -19.51 2.23 -14.77
C VAL A 92 -18.59 2.47 -15.97
N LYS A 93 -18.80 3.58 -16.68
CA LYS A 93 -17.93 4.00 -17.78
C LYS A 93 -16.50 4.17 -17.30
N PHE A 94 -15.55 3.55 -17.99
CA PHE A 94 -14.14 3.62 -17.62
C PHE A 94 -13.62 5.06 -17.60
N PRO A 95 -13.11 5.54 -16.45
CA PRO A 95 -12.43 6.83 -16.37
C PRO A 95 -11.19 6.88 -17.28
N PRO A 96 -10.76 8.07 -17.70
CA PRO A 96 -9.66 8.20 -18.67
C PRO A 96 -8.36 7.52 -18.24
N SER A 97 -7.99 7.57 -16.94
CA SER A 97 -6.80 6.91 -16.42
C SER A 97 -6.90 5.40 -16.51
N LEU A 98 -8.05 4.82 -16.13
CA LEU A 98 -8.29 3.37 -16.21
C LEU A 98 -8.25 2.87 -17.67
N ARG A 99 -8.79 3.63 -18.60
CA ARG A 99 -8.66 3.30 -20.04
C ARG A 99 -7.22 3.21 -20.50
N ASN A 100 -6.36 4.10 -20.03
CA ASN A 100 -4.93 4.06 -20.36
C ASN A 100 -4.22 2.90 -19.66
N ILE A 101 -4.62 2.55 -18.43
CA ILE A 101 -4.13 1.34 -17.73
C ILE A 101 -4.45 0.10 -18.57
N PHE A 102 -5.69 -0.05 -19.04
CA PHE A 102 -6.10 -1.19 -19.87
C PHE A 102 -5.42 -1.22 -21.25
N LYS A 103 -5.17 -0.04 -21.86
CA LYS A 103 -4.39 0.04 -23.10
C LYS A 103 -2.95 -0.45 -22.89
N GLU A 104 -2.33 -0.05 -21.79
CA GLU A 104 -0.97 -0.49 -21.46
C GLU A 104 -0.95 -1.98 -21.11
N LEU A 105 -1.93 -2.48 -20.37
CA LEU A 105 -2.07 -3.90 -20.05
C LEU A 105 -2.18 -4.75 -21.33
N GLN A 106 -3.05 -4.34 -22.28
CA GLN A 106 -3.20 -5.00 -23.57
C GLN A 106 -1.89 -4.97 -24.38
N ARG A 107 -1.26 -3.78 -24.46
CA ARG A 107 -0.01 -3.62 -25.21
C ARG A 107 1.13 -4.47 -24.63
N ASP A 108 1.26 -4.49 -23.31
CA ASP A 108 2.39 -5.09 -22.60
C ASP A 108 2.29 -6.62 -22.50
N LEU A 109 1.08 -7.13 -22.22
CA LEU A 109 0.84 -8.55 -21.98
C LEU A 109 0.08 -9.25 -23.10
N ASN A 110 -0.30 -8.54 -24.16
CA ASN A 110 -1.15 -9.05 -25.25
C ASN A 110 -2.46 -9.68 -24.76
N GLN A 111 -3.03 -9.14 -23.66
CA GLN A 111 -4.31 -9.58 -23.10
C GLN A 111 -5.47 -8.77 -23.68
N PRO A 112 -6.68 -9.33 -23.77
CA PRO A 112 -7.84 -8.57 -24.22
C PRO A 112 -8.15 -7.43 -23.23
N VAL A 113 -8.73 -6.34 -23.74
CA VAL A 113 -9.23 -5.26 -22.87
C VAL A 113 -10.35 -5.80 -21.99
N PRO A 114 -10.28 -5.60 -20.66
CA PRO A 114 -11.31 -6.08 -19.75
C PRO A 114 -12.70 -5.49 -20.05
N MET A 115 -13.74 -6.27 -19.81
CA MET A 115 -15.14 -5.83 -19.96
C MET A 115 -15.63 -5.05 -18.74
N SER A 116 -15.04 -5.27 -17.57
CA SER A 116 -15.33 -4.60 -16.31
C SER A 116 -14.24 -3.60 -15.95
N GLY A 117 -14.62 -2.49 -15.28
CA GLY A 117 -13.70 -1.53 -14.69
C GLY A 117 -13.29 -1.90 -13.25
N SER A 118 -13.80 -2.99 -12.71
CA SER A 118 -13.47 -3.45 -11.36
C SER A 118 -12.10 -4.12 -11.33
N LEU A 119 -11.24 -3.62 -10.46
CA LEU A 119 -9.91 -4.18 -10.19
C LEU A 119 -9.88 -5.07 -8.94
N GLU A 120 -11.05 -5.49 -8.43
CA GLU A 120 -11.12 -6.35 -7.24
C GLU A 120 -10.39 -7.68 -7.43
N ALA A 121 -10.37 -8.25 -8.65
CA ALA A 121 -9.64 -9.46 -8.93
C ALA A 121 -8.12 -9.28 -8.69
N TRP A 122 -7.56 -8.13 -9.05
CA TRP A 122 -6.18 -7.80 -8.72
C TRP A 122 -5.97 -7.66 -7.20
N ALA A 123 -6.88 -6.94 -6.51
CA ALA A 123 -6.78 -6.78 -5.06
C ALA A 123 -6.78 -8.14 -4.33
N LYS A 124 -7.66 -9.06 -4.72
CA LYS A 124 -7.73 -10.41 -4.17
C LYS A 124 -6.49 -11.27 -4.48
N ARG A 125 -5.71 -10.93 -5.52
CA ARG A 125 -4.43 -11.58 -5.87
C ARG A 125 -3.21 -10.92 -5.26
N GLY A 126 -3.40 -9.91 -4.37
CA GLY A 126 -2.31 -9.27 -3.65
C GLY A 126 -1.82 -7.96 -4.28
N VAL A 127 -2.61 -7.31 -5.14
CA VAL A 127 -2.35 -5.93 -5.56
C VAL A 127 -3.01 -4.97 -4.58
N LEU A 128 -2.23 -4.32 -3.74
CA LEU A 128 -2.73 -3.24 -2.88
C LEU A 128 -2.97 -1.98 -3.72
N LEU A 129 -4.23 -1.75 -4.07
CA LEU A 129 -4.71 -0.61 -4.85
C LEU A 129 -5.00 0.56 -3.90
N LEU A 130 -3.96 1.28 -3.50
CA LEU A 130 -4.01 2.29 -2.45
C LEU A 130 -4.07 3.70 -3.04
N ASN A 131 -4.85 4.61 -2.44
CA ASN A 131 -4.74 6.04 -2.70
C ASN A 131 -3.93 6.74 -1.59
N THR A 132 -3.37 7.92 -1.86
CA THR A 132 -2.75 8.75 -0.81
C THR A 132 -3.79 9.50 0.01
N SER A 133 -4.97 9.80 -0.57
CA SER A 133 -6.17 10.29 0.12
C SER A 133 -7.30 9.29 -0.10
N PHE A 134 -7.96 8.84 0.96
CA PHE A 134 -8.96 7.76 0.85
C PHE A 134 -10.40 8.27 0.66
N THR A 135 -10.61 9.58 0.75
CA THR A 135 -11.93 10.19 0.55
C THR A 135 -11.82 11.45 -0.30
N VAL A 136 -12.94 11.80 -0.96
CA VAL A 136 -13.08 12.99 -1.80
C VAL A 136 -14.52 13.46 -1.77
N GLU A 137 -14.78 14.77 -1.95
CA GLU A 137 -16.13 15.30 -2.09
C GLU A 137 -16.60 15.25 -3.56
N ASP A 138 -17.90 15.14 -3.74
CA ASP A 138 -18.57 15.10 -5.04
C ASP A 138 -18.16 16.30 -5.91
N GLY A 139 -17.69 16.02 -7.12
CA GLY A 139 -17.25 17.04 -8.08
C GLY A 139 -15.97 17.81 -7.71
N LEU A 140 -15.35 17.57 -6.54
CA LEU A 140 -14.22 18.36 -6.03
C LEU A 140 -12.95 17.52 -5.89
N PRO A 141 -12.17 17.33 -6.96
CA PRO A 141 -10.92 16.54 -6.89
C PRO A 141 -9.97 17.14 -5.86
N ALA A 142 -9.23 16.27 -5.17
CA ALA A 142 -8.27 16.60 -4.11
C ALA A 142 -8.85 17.40 -2.91
N SER A 143 -10.16 17.44 -2.72
CA SER A 143 -10.82 18.19 -1.63
C SER A 143 -10.38 17.76 -0.23
N HIS A 144 -9.96 16.50 -0.06
CA HIS A 144 -9.46 15.96 1.19
C HIS A 144 -7.92 15.76 1.22
N ALA A 145 -7.22 16.25 0.21
CA ALA A 145 -5.76 16.24 0.19
C ALA A 145 -5.18 17.11 1.33
N LYS A 146 -4.07 16.68 1.92
CA LYS A 146 -3.39 17.36 3.04
C LYS A 146 -4.29 17.53 4.29
N ARG A 147 -5.24 16.64 4.48
CA ARG A 147 -6.12 16.61 5.66
C ARG A 147 -5.78 15.50 6.66
N GLY A 148 -4.72 14.72 6.40
CA GLY A 148 -4.22 13.69 7.30
C GLY A 148 -4.22 12.28 6.71
N TRP A 149 -4.92 12.05 5.59
CA TRP A 149 -4.92 10.75 4.91
C TRP A 149 -3.53 10.29 4.48
N GLU A 150 -2.68 11.25 4.08
CA GLU A 150 -1.31 10.96 3.63
C GLU A 150 -0.47 10.30 4.75
N SER A 151 -0.68 10.70 6.01
CA SER A 151 0.00 10.06 7.15
C SER A 151 -0.40 8.60 7.30
N LEU A 152 -1.68 8.25 7.08
CA LEU A 152 -2.13 6.87 7.09
C LEU A 152 -1.58 6.08 5.91
N SER A 153 -1.65 6.63 4.70
CA SER A 153 -1.12 5.96 3.51
C SER A 153 0.39 5.71 3.63
N ASP A 154 1.13 6.64 4.22
CA ASP A 154 2.57 6.49 4.50
C ASP A 154 2.84 5.41 5.55
N ALA A 155 2.03 5.32 6.59
CA ALA A 155 2.14 4.26 7.59
C ALA A 155 1.86 2.88 6.97
N ILE A 156 0.83 2.77 6.12
CA ILE A 156 0.52 1.53 5.39
C ILE A 156 1.67 1.13 4.46
N LEU A 157 2.21 2.06 3.66
CA LEU A 157 3.35 1.81 2.78
C LEU A 157 4.59 1.35 3.56
N ARG A 158 4.85 1.96 4.71
CA ARG A 158 5.94 1.56 5.61
C ARG A 158 5.73 0.13 6.13
N GLU A 159 4.51 -0.22 6.56
CA GLU A 159 4.20 -1.58 7.01
C GLU A 159 4.42 -2.61 5.91
N VAL A 160 4.00 -2.32 4.66
CA VAL A 160 4.28 -3.19 3.52
C VAL A 160 5.78 -3.33 3.29
N ALA A 161 6.53 -2.23 3.26
CA ALA A 161 7.97 -2.24 3.02
C ALA A 161 8.76 -2.95 4.13
N LEU A 162 8.26 -2.93 5.36
CA LEU A 162 8.86 -3.62 6.50
C LEU A 162 8.52 -5.12 6.56
N LYS A 163 7.34 -5.54 6.06
CA LYS A 163 6.82 -6.88 6.31
C LYS A 163 6.68 -7.76 5.08
N ALA A 164 6.49 -7.16 3.88
CA ALA A 164 6.43 -7.96 2.66
C ALA A 164 7.83 -8.42 2.25
N PRO A 165 8.10 -9.74 2.17
CA PRO A 165 9.42 -10.23 1.79
C PRO A 165 9.77 -9.91 0.33
N VAL A 166 8.74 -9.88 -0.54
CA VAL A 166 8.86 -9.57 -1.97
C VAL A 166 7.72 -8.65 -2.36
N CYS A 167 8.02 -7.44 -2.87
CA CYS A 167 6.99 -6.49 -3.28
C CYS A 167 7.42 -5.62 -4.46
N VAL A 168 6.51 -5.42 -5.43
CA VAL A 168 6.67 -4.47 -6.53
C VAL A 168 5.88 -3.21 -6.24
N TYR A 169 6.52 -2.05 -6.36
CA TYR A 169 5.86 -0.75 -6.21
C TYR A 169 5.73 -0.08 -7.57
N MET A 170 4.50 0.05 -8.08
CA MET A 170 4.19 0.77 -9.32
C MET A 170 3.78 2.20 -8.99
N LEU A 171 4.71 3.14 -9.15
CA LEU A 171 4.56 4.52 -8.75
C LEU A 171 4.36 5.40 -10.00
N TRP A 172 3.10 5.72 -10.28
CA TRP A 172 2.70 6.45 -11.48
C TRP A 172 2.41 7.93 -11.20
N GLY A 173 3.29 8.80 -11.71
CA GLY A 173 3.23 10.25 -11.52
C GLY A 173 3.90 10.76 -10.24
N GLY A 174 4.07 12.08 -10.16
CA GLY A 174 4.88 12.72 -9.12
C GLY A 174 4.43 12.45 -7.69
N HIS A 175 3.11 12.40 -7.44
CA HIS A 175 2.58 12.11 -6.10
C HIS A 175 2.99 10.73 -5.60
N ALA A 176 2.86 9.70 -6.45
CA ALA A 176 3.26 8.35 -6.10
C ALA A 176 4.79 8.25 -5.96
N GLN A 177 5.55 8.87 -6.87
CA GLN A 177 7.01 8.83 -6.87
C GLN A 177 7.63 9.57 -5.67
N ALA A 178 6.92 10.52 -5.06
CA ALA A 178 7.37 11.17 -3.83
C ALA A 178 7.51 10.19 -2.64
N LYS A 179 6.93 8.98 -2.74
CA LYS A 179 7.00 7.95 -1.70
C LYS A 179 8.22 7.02 -1.82
N VAL A 180 9.06 7.19 -2.86
CA VAL A 180 10.25 6.35 -3.09
C VAL A 180 11.16 6.31 -1.87
N GLY A 181 11.55 7.48 -1.35
CA GLY A 181 12.46 7.55 -0.19
C GLY A 181 11.91 6.88 1.07
N LEU A 182 10.60 6.94 1.30
CA LEU A 182 9.95 6.24 2.40
C LEU A 182 10.04 4.72 2.22
N ILE A 183 9.77 4.22 1.01
CA ILE A 183 9.80 2.79 0.68
C ILE A 183 11.23 2.26 0.81
N GLU A 184 12.21 2.94 0.21
CA GLU A 184 13.62 2.55 0.25
C GLU A 184 14.15 2.53 1.69
N ALA A 185 13.88 3.57 2.47
CA ALA A 185 14.30 3.64 3.87
C ALA A 185 13.69 2.51 4.72
N ALA A 186 12.42 2.17 4.50
CA ALA A 186 11.76 1.10 5.24
C ALA A 186 12.24 -0.29 4.79
N THR A 187 12.45 -0.50 3.49
CA THR A 187 12.97 -1.78 2.96
C THR A 187 14.38 -2.07 3.45
N SER A 188 15.21 -1.02 3.60
CA SER A 188 16.61 -1.14 4.06
C SER A 188 16.73 -1.32 5.57
N GLN A 189 15.67 -1.14 6.34
CA GLN A 189 15.71 -1.44 7.78
C GLN A 189 15.78 -2.95 7.98
N THR A 190 16.98 -3.47 8.22
CA THR A 190 17.16 -4.79 8.83
C THR A 190 16.45 -4.79 10.18
N ALA A 191 15.93 -5.94 10.61
CA ALA A 191 15.44 -6.09 11.98
C ALA A 191 16.52 -5.55 12.94
N PRO A 192 16.14 -4.82 14.04
CA PRO A 192 17.15 -4.25 14.92
C PRO A 192 18.09 -5.36 15.38
N ASP A 193 19.39 -5.14 15.18
CA ASP A 193 20.45 -5.98 15.72
C ASP A 193 20.26 -6.06 17.24
N PHE A 194 19.70 -7.16 17.72
CA PHE A 194 19.63 -7.49 19.14
C PHE A 194 21.00 -8.03 19.64
N LEU A 195 22.10 -7.66 19.01
CA LEU A 195 23.47 -7.92 19.40
C LEU A 195 24.15 -6.66 19.94
N GLY A 196 23.51 -6.00 20.90
CA GLY A 196 24.13 -4.99 21.74
C GLY A 196 24.95 -5.59 22.92
N LEU A 197 25.62 -6.70 22.70
CA LEU A 197 26.67 -7.20 23.62
C LEU A 197 28.02 -7.02 22.93
N ARG A 198 28.55 -5.81 22.99
CA ARG A 198 30.01 -5.64 22.83
C ARG A 198 30.67 -6.38 23.98
N GLU A 199 31.38 -7.44 23.65
CA GLU A 199 32.38 -8.04 24.56
C GLU A 199 33.40 -6.97 24.96
N THR A 200 33.26 -6.44 26.17
CA THR A 200 34.40 -5.80 26.83
C THR A 200 35.29 -6.93 27.34
N SER A 201 36.26 -7.30 26.55
CA SER A 201 37.38 -8.11 26.97
C SER A 201 38.15 -7.34 28.06
N ALA A 202 37.91 -7.67 29.32
CA ALA A 202 38.75 -7.31 30.43
C ALA A 202 39.31 -8.59 31.00
N LEU A 203 40.58 -8.81 30.70
CA LEU A 203 41.45 -9.76 31.41
C LEU A 203 41.46 -9.43 32.91
N ALA A 204 41.02 -10.35 33.74
CA ALA A 204 41.47 -10.44 35.13
C ALA A 204 41.53 -11.91 35.53
N ALA A 205 42.77 -12.36 35.74
CA ALA A 205 43.08 -13.62 36.36
C ALA A 205 42.68 -13.63 37.84
N GLY A 206 42.02 -14.70 38.29
CA GLY A 206 41.64 -14.91 39.69
C GLY A 206 41.15 -16.33 39.89
N SER A 207 42.01 -17.17 40.48
CA SER A 207 41.78 -18.54 40.93
C SER A 207 40.71 -18.62 42.03
N GLY A 208 39.83 -19.61 41.97
CA GLY A 208 38.97 -19.98 43.11
C GLY A 208 37.89 -20.96 42.71
N GLY A 209 38.03 -22.21 43.16
CA GLY A 209 37.13 -23.31 42.80
C GLY A 209 35.79 -23.31 43.54
N LEU A 210 34.96 -24.24 43.13
CA LEU A 210 34.01 -25.06 43.86
C LEU A 210 32.57 -25.06 43.34
N THR A 211 32.18 -26.28 42.99
CA THR A 211 30.89 -26.99 43.21
C THR A 211 29.69 -26.68 42.28
N GLY A 212 29.33 -27.79 41.64
CA GLY A 212 28.22 -27.90 40.68
C GLY A 212 26.84 -27.83 41.27
N GLY A 213 25.96 -27.36 40.44
CA GLY A 213 24.51 -27.54 40.48
C GLY A 213 24.00 -27.58 39.04
N PRO A 214 22.98 -28.38 38.69
CA PRO A 214 22.54 -28.50 37.31
C PRO A 214 21.89 -27.19 36.87
N MET A 215 22.51 -26.52 35.91
CA MET A 215 21.93 -25.36 35.23
C MET A 215 20.78 -25.84 34.36
N ALA A 216 19.55 -25.36 34.66
CA ALA A 216 18.40 -25.50 33.82
C ALA A 216 18.75 -24.95 32.41
N GLY A 217 18.49 -25.75 31.39
CA GLY A 217 18.71 -25.37 30.00
C GLY A 217 17.92 -24.11 29.64
N VAL A 218 18.67 -23.05 29.37
CA VAL A 218 18.09 -21.88 28.68
C VAL A 218 17.97 -22.32 27.23
N GLU A 219 16.73 -22.61 26.78
CA GLU A 219 16.44 -22.73 25.36
C GLU A 219 16.72 -21.36 24.71
N ILE A 220 17.85 -21.30 24.02
CA ILE A 220 18.14 -20.18 23.13
C ILE A 220 17.17 -20.33 21.96
N GLN A 221 16.06 -19.56 21.97
CA GLN A 221 15.25 -19.39 20.77
C GLN A 221 16.19 -18.81 19.71
N GLU A 222 16.45 -19.60 18.66
CA GLU A 222 17.16 -19.14 17.47
C GLU A 222 16.46 -17.89 16.96
N ALA A 223 17.17 -16.78 16.98
CA ALA A 223 16.71 -15.54 16.36
C ALA A 223 16.43 -15.85 14.88
N GLN A 224 15.17 -15.75 14.46
CA GLN A 224 14.80 -15.88 13.06
C GLN A 224 15.55 -14.79 12.28
N VAL A 225 16.59 -15.21 11.56
CA VAL A 225 17.28 -14.36 10.59
C VAL A 225 16.21 -13.97 9.56
N SER A 226 15.79 -12.71 9.59
CA SER A 226 14.82 -12.21 8.62
C SER A 226 15.45 -12.29 7.23
N GLU A 227 14.81 -13.02 6.32
CA GLU A 227 15.24 -13.09 4.93
C GLU A 227 15.34 -11.68 4.31
N PRO A 228 16.32 -11.45 3.41
CA PRO A 228 16.48 -10.14 2.77
C PRO A 228 15.21 -9.77 2.02
N ARG A 229 14.71 -8.55 2.27
CA ARG A 229 13.50 -8.03 1.58
C ARG A 229 13.86 -7.62 0.18
N HIS A 230 13.05 -8.05 -0.78
CA HIS A 230 13.22 -7.72 -2.18
C HIS A 230 12.12 -6.73 -2.61
N ALA A 231 12.53 -5.53 -2.99
CA ALA A 231 11.63 -4.50 -3.51
C ALA A 231 12.01 -4.09 -4.93
N LEU A 232 11.05 -4.07 -5.83
CA LEU A 232 11.19 -3.49 -7.17
C LEU A 232 10.35 -2.22 -7.26
N ILE A 233 10.99 -1.08 -7.54
CA ILE A 233 10.30 0.20 -7.72
C ILE A 233 10.25 0.55 -9.22
N LEU A 234 9.04 0.59 -9.78
CA LEU A 234 8.76 0.93 -11.17
C LEU A 234 8.13 2.32 -11.25
N LYS A 235 8.76 3.24 -11.99
CA LYS A 235 8.36 4.65 -12.11
C LYS A 235 7.97 4.98 -13.54
N ALA A 236 6.80 5.61 -13.74
CA ALA A 236 6.35 6.17 -15.01
C ALA A 236 5.50 7.41 -14.76
N ASN A 237 5.19 8.16 -15.80
CA ASN A 237 4.22 9.24 -15.71
C ASN A 237 2.83 8.70 -15.31
N HIS A 238 1.96 9.59 -14.84
CA HIS A 238 0.60 9.20 -14.44
C HIS A 238 -0.22 8.73 -15.66
N PRO A 239 -1.11 7.72 -15.54
CA PRO A 239 -1.93 7.21 -16.64
C PRO A 239 -3.00 8.18 -17.14
N SER A 240 -3.14 9.39 -16.59
CA SER A 240 -4.08 10.38 -17.09
C SER A 240 -3.76 10.80 -18.54
N PRO A 241 -4.77 11.17 -19.35
CA PRO A 241 -4.54 11.64 -20.72
C PRO A 241 -3.54 12.80 -20.82
N LEU A 242 -3.44 13.61 -19.75
CA LEU A 242 -2.54 14.76 -19.71
C LEU A 242 -1.06 14.39 -19.67
N SER A 243 -0.73 13.15 -19.26
CA SER A 243 0.67 12.75 -19.02
C SER A 243 1.04 11.35 -19.53
N ALA A 244 0.06 10.53 -19.89
CA ALA A 244 0.31 9.13 -20.25
C ALA A 244 1.29 8.93 -21.43
N LEU A 245 1.40 9.89 -22.33
CA LEU A 245 2.31 9.86 -23.49
C LEU A 245 3.48 10.84 -23.37
N ARG A 246 3.58 11.60 -22.26
CA ARG A 246 4.63 12.62 -22.14
C ARG A 246 6.00 12.02 -21.85
N PRO A 247 7.10 12.53 -22.48
CA PRO A 247 8.45 12.19 -22.07
C PRO A 247 8.75 12.75 -20.66
N PRO A 248 9.82 12.33 -19.95
CA PRO A 248 10.80 11.35 -20.41
C PRO A 248 10.37 9.89 -20.23
N VAL A 249 9.42 9.60 -19.36
CA VAL A 249 9.01 8.22 -19.02
C VAL A 249 7.49 8.09 -19.16
N PRO A 250 6.97 7.98 -20.39
CA PRO A 250 5.54 7.86 -20.61
C PRO A 250 4.96 6.63 -19.92
N PHE A 251 3.70 6.71 -19.53
CA PHE A 251 2.98 5.56 -18.97
C PHE A 251 2.70 4.51 -20.05
N ILE A 252 2.22 4.92 -21.22
CA ILE A 252 2.04 4.02 -22.36
C ILE A 252 3.41 3.63 -22.92
N GLY A 253 3.71 2.35 -22.89
CA GLY A 253 5.01 1.78 -23.26
C GLY A 253 5.95 1.53 -22.08
N CYS A 254 5.53 1.77 -20.83
CA CYS A 254 6.40 1.56 -19.67
C CYS A 254 6.69 0.07 -19.37
N GLY A 255 5.82 -0.86 -19.78
CA GLY A 255 5.99 -2.31 -19.59
C GLY A 255 5.99 -2.74 -18.13
N HIS A 256 5.26 -2.04 -17.28
CA HIS A 256 5.30 -2.32 -15.85
C HIS A 256 4.64 -3.65 -15.46
N PHE A 257 3.63 -4.08 -16.20
CA PHE A 257 2.93 -5.34 -15.91
C PHE A 257 3.82 -6.55 -16.21
N SER A 258 4.47 -6.59 -17.36
CA SER A 258 5.44 -7.65 -17.69
C SER A 258 6.65 -7.62 -16.77
N LYS A 259 7.23 -6.43 -16.51
CA LYS A 259 8.37 -6.28 -15.60
C LYS A 259 8.06 -6.77 -14.20
N ALA A 260 6.86 -6.46 -13.67
CA ALA A 260 6.44 -6.93 -12.35
C ALA A 260 6.25 -8.45 -12.34
N ARG A 261 5.54 -9.01 -13.33
CA ARG A 261 5.34 -10.46 -13.47
C ARG A 261 6.68 -11.19 -13.52
N ASP A 262 7.56 -10.76 -14.43
CA ASP A 262 8.84 -11.43 -14.68
C ASP A 262 9.78 -11.32 -13.48
N TRP A 263 9.71 -10.22 -12.73
CA TRP A 263 10.50 -10.06 -11.52
C TRP A 263 9.94 -10.90 -10.36
N LEU A 264 8.62 -10.94 -10.17
CA LEU A 264 7.98 -11.81 -9.18
C LEU A 264 8.28 -13.28 -9.46
N ALA A 265 8.24 -13.71 -10.73
CA ALA A 265 8.60 -15.07 -11.13
C ALA A 265 10.06 -15.42 -10.76
N LYS A 266 11.02 -14.50 -10.91
CA LYS A 266 12.41 -14.67 -10.44
C LYS A 266 12.52 -14.83 -8.92
N CYS A 267 11.54 -14.30 -8.17
CA CYS A 267 11.43 -14.47 -6.72
C CYS A 267 10.58 -15.70 -6.34
N GLY A 268 10.24 -16.58 -7.29
CA GLY A 268 9.44 -17.79 -7.03
C GLY A 268 7.94 -17.56 -6.88
N LEU A 269 7.42 -16.41 -7.34
CA LEU A 269 6.01 -16.02 -7.22
C LEU A 269 5.39 -15.84 -8.61
N ASP A 270 4.48 -16.73 -8.99
CA ASP A 270 3.67 -16.52 -10.19
C ASP A 270 2.62 -15.43 -9.96
N PHE A 271 2.47 -14.56 -10.96
CA PHE A 271 1.51 -13.46 -10.88
C PHE A 271 0.71 -13.29 -12.18
N ASP A 272 -0.62 -13.32 -12.05
CA ASP A 272 -1.57 -13.18 -13.16
C ASP A 272 -2.29 -11.82 -13.10
N TRP A 273 -2.20 -11.05 -14.21
CA TRP A 273 -2.84 -9.75 -14.39
C TRP A 273 -4.22 -9.82 -15.07
N SER A 274 -4.78 -11.02 -15.31
CA SER A 274 -6.13 -11.14 -15.88
C SER A 274 -7.20 -10.51 -14.97
N LEU A 275 -8.29 -10.00 -15.54
CA LEU A 275 -9.43 -9.43 -14.85
C LEU A 275 -10.70 -10.19 -15.17
#